data_d2baca6f127fecb01def15b17831fc84
#
_entry.id   d2baca6f127fecb01def15b17831fc84
#
_cell.length_a   1.000
_cell.length_b   1.000
_cell.length_c   1.000
_cell.angle_alpha   90.00
_cell.angle_beta   90.00
_cell.angle_gamma   90.00
#
_symmetry.space_group_name_H-M   'P 1'
#
loop_
_entity.id
_entity.type
_entity.pdbx_description
1 polymer ?
#
loop_
_entity_poly.entity_id
_entity_poly.type
_entity_poly.pdbx_seq_one_letter_code
_entity_poly.pdbx_strand_id
1 'polypeptide(L)'
;MVKRFSLFLTLLLATTRLFSNEILIVEGKYQGKNIYILNSFNSNGVGFCIYEVYVNGVRTTDEINSMAFEVDLRTFSFSEQAKVEIKILHKNDCKPKVLNPEDLQPRPTFETKSILISSTGLMTWVTTKESGALPYIIEQYRWNKWVYIGEIEGFGTSGEHSYSFQVTAHSGLNKFRVKQSGLGQLVKYSPEVQYTDPSKSLLTYSQSNNSKKISVNNHPKIGNKKMKLKKFGFYFT
;
A
#
# COMPACT_ATOMS: atom_id res chain seq x y z
N MET A 1 11.97 43.33 -75.28
CA MET A 1 11.80 41.88 -75.04
C MET A 1 12.55 41.53 -73.77
N VAL A 2 11.88 41.40 -72.65
CA VAL A 2 12.49 41.06 -71.39
C VAL A 2 12.09 39.58 -71.04
N LYS A 3 13.08 38.66 -71.09
CA LYS A 3 12.89 37.28 -70.78
C LYS A 3 12.81 37.15 -69.22
N ARG A 4 11.64 36.72 -68.70
CA ARG A 4 11.43 36.35 -67.30
C ARG A 4 12.06 34.98 -67.07
N PHE A 5 13.14 34.96 -66.31
CA PHE A 5 13.71 33.73 -65.74
C PHE A 5 12.91 33.33 -64.49
N SER A 6 12.12 32.25 -64.58
CA SER A 6 11.41 31.70 -63.44
C SER A 6 12.34 30.74 -62.71
N LEU A 7 12.79 31.14 -61.52
CA LEU A 7 13.60 30.31 -60.65
C LEU A 7 12.69 29.42 -59.84
N PHE A 8 12.54 28.14 -60.22
CA PHE A 8 11.88 27.13 -59.40
C PHE A 8 12.81 26.74 -58.24
N LEU A 9 12.58 27.33 -57.09
CA LEU A 9 13.21 26.91 -55.81
C LEU A 9 12.46 25.69 -55.29
N THR A 10 12.94 24.48 -55.61
CA THR A 10 12.48 23.24 -55.00
C THR A 10 12.98 23.17 -53.55
N LEU A 11 12.10 23.53 -52.60
CA LEU A 11 12.32 23.35 -51.17
C LEU A 11 12.30 21.85 -50.87
N LEU A 12 13.47 21.23 -50.79
CA LEU A 12 13.65 19.84 -50.35
C LEU A 12 13.35 19.78 -48.83
N LEU A 13 12.12 19.49 -48.47
CA LEU A 13 11.75 19.19 -47.09
C LEU A 13 12.40 17.85 -46.72
N ALA A 14 13.61 17.92 -46.14
CA ALA A 14 14.22 16.80 -45.45
C ALA A 14 13.36 16.53 -44.21
N THR A 15 12.44 15.58 -44.27
CA THR A 15 11.74 15.04 -43.10
C THR A 15 12.76 14.29 -42.26
N THR A 16 13.42 14.98 -41.35
CA THR A 16 14.17 14.33 -40.28
C THR A 16 13.15 13.55 -39.46
N ARG A 17 13.13 12.25 -39.59
CA ARG A 17 12.41 11.37 -38.64
C ARG A 17 13.14 11.55 -37.30
N LEU A 18 12.58 12.34 -36.42
CA LEU A 18 12.97 12.35 -35.02
C LEU A 18 12.70 10.94 -34.48
N PHE A 19 13.74 10.16 -34.30
CA PHE A 19 13.64 8.94 -33.51
C PHE A 19 13.32 9.40 -32.09
N SER A 20 12.05 9.39 -31.74
CA SER A 20 11.61 9.58 -30.37
C SER A 20 11.97 8.30 -29.63
N ASN A 21 12.93 8.40 -28.73
CA ASN A 21 13.26 7.31 -27.82
C ASN A 21 12.17 7.29 -26.73
N GLU A 22 11.58 6.14 -26.49
CA GLU A 22 10.66 5.95 -25.37
C GLU A 22 11.42 5.50 -24.12
N ILE A 23 10.88 5.87 -22.97
CA ILE A 23 11.46 5.55 -21.67
C ILE A 23 10.39 4.85 -20.83
N LEU A 24 10.70 3.65 -20.39
CA LEU A 24 9.93 2.97 -19.36
C LEU A 24 10.60 3.21 -18.01
N ILE A 25 9.86 3.76 -17.05
CA ILE A 25 10.36 4.02 -15.69
C ILE A 25 9.71 3.07 -14.72
N VAL A 26 10.51 2.45 -13.86
CA VAL A 26 10.08 1.61 -12.75
C VAL A 26 10.65 2.18 -11.47
N GLU A 27 9.77 2.52 -10.55
CA GLU A 27 10.15 3.11 -9.27
C GLU A 27 9.72 2.23 -8.10
N GLY A 28 10.48 2.26 -7.03
CA GLY A 28 10.14 1.54 -5.80
C GLY A 28 11.21 1.65 -4.73
N LYS A 29 11.27 0.65 -3.87
CA LYS A 29 12.26 0.54 -2.80
C LYS A 29 12.99 -0.80 -2.91
N TYR A 30 14.31 -0.79 -2.71
CA TYR A 30 15.12 -2.00 -2.73
C TYR A 30 14.69 -2.98 -1.63
N GLN A 31 14.39 -4.21 -2.02
CA GLN A 31 13.92 -5.30 -1.15
C GLN A 31 14.90 -6.49 -1.14
N GLY A 32 16.19 -6.25 -1.46
CA GLY A 32 17.18 -7.32 -1.56
C GLY A 32 17.01 -8.21 -2.81
N LYS A 33 16.24 -7.77 -3.82
CA LYS A 33 15.94 -8.53 -5.02
C LYS A 33 16.30 -7.77 -6.28
N ASN A 34 16.56 -8.52 -7.35
CA ASN A 34 16.87 -8.01 -8.67
C ASN A 34 15.60 -7.90 -9.53
N ILE A 35 15.67 -7.13 -10.60
CA ILE A 35 14.56 -6.92 -11.51
C ILE A 35 14.82 -7.64 -12.82
N TYR A 36 13.82 -8.35 -13.32
CA TYR A 36 13.87 -9.11 -14.57
C TYR A 36 13.06 -8.39 -15.65
N ILE A 37 13.66 -8.27 -16.84
CA ILE A 37 13.09 -7.54 -17.95
C ILE A 37 13.00 -8.45 -19.16
N LEU A 38 11.80 -8.52 -19.76
CA LEU A 38 11.59 -9.12 -21.06
C LEU A 38 11.93 -8.09 -22.14
N ASN A 39 12.87 -8.42 -23.02
CA ASN A 39 13.41 -7.58 -24.07
C ASN A 39 13.19 -8.23 -25.43
N SER A 40 12.05 -7.98 -26.04
CA SER A 40 11.73 -8.52 -27.37
C SER A 40 12.65 -7.97 -28.45
N PHE A 41 12.70 -8.66 -29.60
CA PHE A 41 13.29 -8.09 -30.79
C PHE A 41 12.50 -6.86 -31.25
N ASN A 42 13.21 -5.93 -31.88
CA ASN A 42 12.59 -4.83 -32.61
C ASN A 42 11.66 -5.38 -33.72
N SER A 43 10.57 -4.67 -34.00
CA SER A 43 9.61 -5.03 -35.06
C SER A 43 10.26 -5.23 -36.43
N ASN A 44 11.36 -4.53 -36.71
CA ASN A 44 12.14 -4.65 -37.94
C ASN A 44 13.05 -5.90 -37.96
N GLY A 45 13.02 -6.73 -36.89
CA GLY A 45 13.82 -7.96 -36.78
C GLY A 45 15.32 -7.73 -36.57
N VAL A 46 15.79 -6.49 -36.43
CA VAL A 46 17.21 -6.19 -36.23
C VAL A 46 17.46 -5.67 -34.81
N GLY A 47 18.13 -6.49 -34.00
CA GLY A 47 18.51 -6.18 -32.64
C GLY A 47 17.33 -6.16 -31.64
N PHE A 48 17.66 -5.97 -30.38
CA PHE A 48 16.69 -5.94 -29.30
C PHE A 48 16.05 -4.55 -29.16
N CYS A 49 14.94 -4.53 -28.44
CA CYS A 49 14.14 -3.34 -28.14
C CYS A 49 14.88 -2.33 -27.24
N ILE A 50 15.46 -2.84 -26.16
CA ILE A 50 16.16 -2.04 -25.17
C ILE A 50 17.62 -1.83 -25.63
N TYR A 51 18.10 -0.60 -25.45
CA TYR A 51 19.48 -0.26 -25.79
C TYR A 51 20.28 0.32 -24.62
N GLU A 52 19.61 0.82 -23.57
CA GLU A 52 20.25 1.28 -22.35
C GLU A 52 19.33 1.11 -21.14
N VAL A 53 19.93 0.82 -19.98
CA VAL A 53 19.26 0.76 -18.68
C VAL A 53 20.08 1.54 -17.66
N TYR A 54 19.37 2.36 -16.86
CA TYR A 54 19.97 3.14 -15.79
C TYR A 54 19.28 2.82 -14.48
N VAL A 55 20.05 2.74 -13.40
CA VAL A 55 19.59 2.59 -12.04
C VAL A 55 20.03 3.80 -11.23
N ASN A 56 19.10 4.58 -10.73
CA ASN A 56 19.34 5.88 -10.06
C ASN A 56 20.30 6.80 -10.86
N GLY A 57 20.12 6.83 -12.17
CA GLY A 57 20.92 7.65 -13.08
C GLY A 57 22.28 7.04 -13.46
N VAL A 58 22.68 5.91 -12.92
CA VAL A 58 23.91 5.19 -13.26
C VAL A 58 23.59 4.10 -14.27
N ARG A 59 24.29 4.08 -15.40
CA ARG A 59 24.12 3.05 -16.42
C ARG A 59 24.52 1.69 -15.87
N THR A 60 23.67 0.68 -16.06
CA THR A 60 24.01 -0.70 -15.67
C THR A 60 25.06 -1.31 -16.61
N THR A 61 25.84 -2.23 -16.05
CA THR A 61 26.78 -3.09 -16.81
C THR A 61 26.20 -4.43 -17.15
N ASP A 62 24.93 -4.66 -16.82
CA ASP A 62 24.25 -5.93 -17.11
C ASP A 62 24.15 -6.21 -18.61
N GLU A 63 24.17 -7.48 -18.99
CA GLU A 63 24.03 -7.90 -20.38
C GLU A 63 22.57 -7.76 -20.84
N ILE A 64 22.32 -6.71 -21.61
CA ILE A 64 20.98 -6.35 -22.10
C ILE A 64 20.66 -6.92 -23.50
N ASN A 65 21.65 -7.52 -24.20
CA ASN A 65 21.46 -8.07 -25.55
C ASN A 65 20.92 -9.49 -25.55
N SER A 66 19.85 -9.70 -24.80
CA SER A 66 19.15 -10.98 -24.73
C SER A 66 17.63 -10.77 -24.67
N MET A 67 16.83 -11.81 -24.94
CA MET A 67 15.37 -11.75 -24.89
C MET A 67 14.81 -11.50 -23.50
N ALA A 68 15.56 -11.85 -22.48
CA ALA A 68 15.29 -11.52 -21.09
C ALA A 68 16.61 -11.36 -20.35
N PHE A 69 16.68 -10.39 -19.46
CA PHE A 69 17.87 -10.14 -18.65
C PHE A 69 17.49 -9.67 -17.25
N GLU A 70 18.47 -9.78 -16.37
CA GLU A 70 18.40 -9.33 -14.99
C GLU A 70 19.09 -7.97 -14.85
N VAL A 71 18.47 -7.05 -14.13
CA VAL A 71 19.12 -5.84 -13.62
C VAL A 71 19.58 -6.19 -12.20
N ASP A 72 20.89 -6.39 -12.04
CA ASP A 72 21.49 -6.77 -10.76
C ASP A 72 21.64 -5.55 -9.83
N LEU A 73 20.63 -5.35 -8.99
CA LEU A 73 20.61 -4.25 -8.02
C LEU A 73 21.63 -4.40 -6.88
N ARG A 74 22.19 -5.59 -6.67
CA ARG A 74 23.20 -5.85 -5.63
C ARG A 74 24.51 -5.11 -5.92
N THR A 75 24.81 -4.88 -7.19
CA THR A 75 26.02 -4.16 -7.64
C THR A 75 26.02 -2.68 -7.22
N PHE A 76 24.85 -2.12 -6.91
CA PHE A 76 24.67 -0.72 -6.53
C PHE A 76 24.81 -0.46 -5.02
N SER A 77 25.05 -1.50 -4.21
CA SER A 77 25.25 -1.39 -2.75
C SER A 77 24.13 -0.64 -2.02
N PHE A 78 22.87 -0.82 -2.45
CA PHE A 78 21.71 -0.21 -1.81
C PHE A 78 21.53 -0.73 -0.39
N SER A 79 21.23 0.19 0.53
CA SER A 79 20.64 -0.20 1.82
C SER A 79 19.21 -0.72 1.62
N GLU A 80 18.76 -1.58 2.52
CA GLU A 80 17.36 -2.01 2.54
C GLU A 80 16.42 -0.80 2.57
N GLN A 81 15.35 -0.81 1.78
CA GLN A 81 14.38 0.29 1.60
C GLN A 81 14.91 1.54 0.88
N ALA A 82 16.14 1.55 0.36
CA ALA A 82 16.62 2.63 -0.48
C ALA A 82 15.69 2.83 -1.69
N LYS A 83 15.47 4.08 -2.08
CA LYS A 83 14.71 4.38 -3.30
C LYS A 83 15.47 3.91 -4.53
N VAL A 84 14.77 3.23 -5.42
CA VAL A 84 15.28 2.74 -6.70
C VAL A 84 14.42 3.29 -7.83
N GLU A 85 15.06 3.90 -8.80
CA GLU A 85 14.48 4.28 -10.08
C GLU A 85 15.24 3.55 -11.18
N ILE A 86 14.54 2.74 -11.97
CA ILE A 86 15.10 2.06 -13.14
C ILE A 86 14.53 2.71 -14.38
N LYS A 87 15.39 3.32 -15.19
CA LYS A 87 15.07 3.91 -16.50
C LYS A 87 15.50 2.97 -17.60
N ILE A 88 14.57 2.51 -18.39
CA ILE A 88 14.78 1.61 -19.50
C ILE A 88 14.53 2.39 -20.80
N LEU A 89 15.58 2.62 -21.55
CA LEU A 89 15.51 3.31 -22.84
C LEU A 89 15.30 2.29 -23.93
N HIS A 90 14.24 2.48 -24.72
CA HIS A 90 13.86 1.53 -25.75
C HIS A 90 13.40 2.22 -27.04
N LYS A 91 13.32 1.45 -28.12
CA LYS A 91 12.84 1.90 -29.42
C LYS A 91 11.32 2.03 -29.41
N ASN A 92 10.77 2.96 -30.23
CA ASN A 92 9.34 3.29 -30.23
C ASN A 92 8.41 2.17 -30.68
N ASP A 93 8.92 1.25 -31.50
CA ASP A 93 8.15 0.21 -32.16
C ASP A 93 8.07 -1.08 -31.36
N CYS A 94 8.53 -1.06 -30.12
CA CYS A 94 8.51 -2.21 -29.23
C CYS A 94 8.26 -1.81 -27.77
N LYS A 95 7.72 -2.74 -26.98
CA LYS A 95 7.37 -2.51 -25.59
C LYS A 95 8.05 -3.54 -24.70
N PRO A 96 9.15 -3.18 -24.03
CA PRO A 96 9.74 -4.05 -23.01
C PRO A 96 8.77 -4.24 -21.85
N LYS A 97 8.91 -5.36 -21.14
CA LYS A 97 8.06 -5.66 -19.99
C LYS A 97 8.92 -6.00 -18.77
N VAL A 98 8.67 -5.33 -17.68
CA VAL A 98 9.21 -5.74 -16.37
C VAL A 98 8.40 -6.92 -15.86
N LEU A 99 9.08 -8.02 -15.48
CA LEU A 99 8.44 -9.29 -15.12
C LEU A 99 8.03 -9.33 -13.63
N ASN A 100 8.78 -8.65 -12.77
CA ASN A 100 8.59 -8.67 -11.31
C ASN A 100 8.64 -7.25 -10.68
N PRO A 101 7.85 -6.28 -11.16
CA PRO A 101 7.88 -4.91 -10.62
C PRO A 101 7.49 -4.86 -9.15
N GLU A 102 6.72 -5.84 -8.67
CA GLU A 102 6.31 -5.99 -7.28
C GLU A 102 7.48 -6.26 -6.33
N ASP A 103 8.63 -6.70 -6.82
CA ASP A 103 9.80 -6.93 -5.99
C ASP A 103 10.51 -5.64 -5.55
N LEU A 104 10.13 -4.49 -6.12
CA LEU A 104 10.49 -3.16 -5.62
C LEU A 104 9.44 -2.55 -4.69
N GLN A 105 8.37 -3.28 -4.38
CA GLN A 105 7.31 -2.80 -3.50
C GLN A 105 7.37 -3.49 -2.14
N PRO A 106 7.19 -2.77 -1.04
CA PRO A 106 7.11 -3.36 0.29
C PRO A 106 5.98 -4.40 0.37
N ARG A 107 6.24 -5.49 1.08
CA ARG A 107 5.27 -6.56 1.32
C ARG A 107 4.93 -6.64 2.80
N PRO A 108 3.70 -7.00 3.18
CA PRO A 108 3.33 -7.21 4.58
C PRO A 108 3.95 -8.52 5.09
N THR A 109 5.13 -8.43 5.72
CA THR A 109 5.90 -9.60 6.20
C THR A 109 6.02 -9.66 7.72
N PHE A 110 5.54 -8.65 8.46
CA PHE A 110 5.71 -8.55 9.90
C PHE A 110 5.26 -9.81 10.65
N GLU A 111 5.96 -10.13 11.73
CA GLU A 111 5.52 -11.13 12.70
C GLU A 111 5.17 -10.43 14.01
N THR A 112 3.99 -10.73 14.55
CA THR A 112 3.55 -10.16 15.83
C THR A 112 4.15 -10.96 16.99
N LYS A 113 5.01 -10.35 17.80
CA LYS A 113 5.51 -10.92 19.05
C LYS A 113 4.52 -10.81 20.19
N SER A 114 3.86 -9.65 20.29
CA SER A 114 2.82 -9.41 21.30
C SER A 114 1.82 -8.39 20.78
N ILE A 115 0.59 -8.47 21.27
CA ILE A 115 -0.46 -7.48 21.08
C ILE A 115 -1.35 -7.46 22.32
N LEU A 116 -1.51 -6.29 22.94
CA LEU A 116 -2.21 -6.13 24.21
C LEU A 116 -3.02 -4.83 24.19
N ILE A 117 -4.04 -4.74 25.05
CA ILE A 117 -4.75 -3.51 25.34
C ILE A 117 -4.79 -3.31 26.86
N SER A 118 -4.34 -2.15 27.31
CA SER A 118 -4.38 -1.78 28.72
C SER A 118 -5.80 -1.48 29.21
N SER A 119 -5.98 -1.39 30.51
CA SER A 119 -7.26 -0.98 31.14
C SER A 119 -7.71 0.44 30.72
N THR A 120 -6.79 1.28 30.24
CA THR A 120 -7.09 2.63 29.74
C THR A 120 -7.44 2.66 28.24
N GLY A 121 -7.43 1.49 27.56
CA GLY A 121 -7.69 1.40 26.13
C GLY A 121 -6.47 1.71 25.27
N LEU A 122 -5.25 1.75 25.82
CA LEU A 122 -4.04 1.87 25.02
C LEU A 122 -3.69 0.49 24.45
N MET A 123 -3.85 0.32 23.15
CA MET A 123 -3.42 -0.86 22.40
C MET A 123 -1.95 -0.74 22.08
N THR A 124 -1.16 -1.76 22.39
CA THR A 124 0.27 -1.85 22.07
C THR A 124 0.57 -3.16 21.37
N TRP A 125 1.46 -3.11 20.38
CA TRP A 125 1.91 -4.33 19.71
C TRP A 125 3.40 -4.24 19.39
N VAL A 126 4.04 -5.40 19.37
CA VAL A 126 5.45 -5.55 19.04
C VAL A 126 5.57 -6.46 17.83
N THR A 127 6.37 -6.04 16.86
CA THR A 127 6.59 -6.77 15.61
C THR A 127 8.06 -6.98 15.33
N THR A 128 8.34 -7.92 14.42
CA THR A 128 9.64 -8.17 13.80
C THR A 128 9.45 -8.51 12.33
N LYS A 129 10.56 -8.57 11.55
CA LYS A 129 10.58 -9.01 10.17
C LYS A 129 9.73 -8.14 9.22
N GLU A 130 9.64 -6.85 9.49
CA GLU A 130 9.03 -5.92 8.55
C GLU A 130 9.96 -5.76 7.34
N SER A 131 9.42 -5.81 6.12
CA SER A 131 10.20 -5.66 4.88
C SER A 131 9.89 -4.38 4.13
N GLY A 132 9.34 -3.38 4.79
CA GLY A 132 9.02 -2.10 4.21
C GLY A 132 8.11 -1.26 5.10
N ALA A 133 8.24 0.04 4.99
CA ALA A 133 7.44 1.01 5.75
C ALA A 133 5.99 1.03 5.25
N LEU A 134 5.26 -0.05 5.52
CA LEU A 134 3.82 -0.14 5.28
C LEU A 134 3.08 0.33 6.54
N PRO A 135 1.98 1.09 6.39
CA PRO A 135 1.19 1.48 7.54
C PRO A 135 0.51 0.28 8.20
N TYR A 136 0.48 0.28 9.52
CA TYR A 136 -0.37 -0.59 10.32
C TYR A 136 -1.75 0.02 10.40
N ILE A 137 -2.71 -0.61 9.76
CA ILE A 137 -4.13 -0.26 9.80
C ILE A 137 -4.75 -0.95 11.02
N ILE A 138 -5.32 -0.15 11.92
CA ILE A 138 -6.00 -0.64 13.11
C ILE A 138 -7.48 -0.83 12.79
N GLU A 139 -7.99 -2.03 13.08
CA GLU A 139 -9.39 -2.38 12.84
C GLU A 139 -10.09 -2.80 14.12
N GLN A 140 -11.34 -2.38 14.25
CA GLN A 140 -12.27 -2.83 15.29
C GLN A 140 -13.41 -3.63 14.67
N TYR A 141 -13.77 -4.75 15.27
CA TYR A 141 -14.92 -5.54 14.83
C TYR A 141 -16.23 -4.89 15.28
N ARG A 142 -17.04 -4.43 14.33
CA ARG A 142 -18.34 -3.80 14.54
C ARG A 142 -19.31 -4.21 13.46
N TRP A 143 -20.58 -4.42 13.81
CA TRP A 143 -21.64 -4.75 12.85
C TRP A 143 -21.29 -5.93 11.94
N ASN A 144 -20.72 -6.99 12.53
CA ASN A 144 -20.28 -8.20 11.83
C ASN A 144 -19.19 -7.98 10.76
N LYS A 145 -18.42 -6.89 10.87
CA LYS A 145 -17.29 -6.62 9.97
C LYS A 145 -16.15 -5.91 10.68
N TRP A 146 -14.98 -6.00 10.12
CA TRP A 146 -13.81 -5.22 10.53
C TRP A 146 -13.90 -3.81 9.97
N VAL A 147 -13.81 -2.82 10.82
CA VAL A 147 -13.94 -1.40 10.50
C VAL A 147 -12.61 -0.71 10.81
N TYR A 148 -12.11 0.06 9.87
CA TYR A 148 -10.96 0.94 10.05
C TYR A 148 -11.23 1.94 11.18
N ILE A 149 -10.25 2.10 12.08
CA ILE A 149 -10.34 3.07 13.17
C ILE A 149 -9.10 3.98 13.26
N GLY A 150 -8.03 3.68 12.53
CA GLY A 150 -6.82 4.48 12.47
C GLY A 150 -5.66 3.75 11.83
N GLU A 151 -4.54 4.43 11.70
CA GLU A 151 -3.31 3.87 11.16
C GLU A 151 -2.07 4.45 11.83
N ILE A 152 -0.98 3.70 11.83
CA ILE A 152 0.35 4.09 12.33
C ILE A 152 1.37 3.64 11.29
N GLU A 153 2.30 4.52 10.93
CA GLU A 153 3.39 4.18 10.02
C GLU A 153 4.30 3.09 10.59
N GLY A 154 4.60 2.10 9.77
CA GLY A 154 5.55 1.05 10.12
C GLY A 154 7.00 1.51 9.92
N PHE A 155 7.94 1.02 10.74
CA PHE A 155 9.37 1.29 10.57
C PHE A 155 9.95 0.62 9.32
N GLY A 156 9.43 -0.55 8.97
CA GLY A 156 9.76 -1.24 7.73
C GLY A 156 11.11 -1.94 7.71
N THR A 157 11.71 -2.18 8.86
CA THR A 157 12.97 -2.92 8.99
C THR A 157 12.77 -4.23 9.75
N SER A 158 13.71 -5.16 9.59
CA SER A 158 13.59 -6.52 10.14
C SER A 158 13.70 -6.61 11.67
N GLY A 159 14.17 -5.53 12.32
CA GLY A 159 14.34 -5.44 13.77
C GLY A 159 13.03 -5.52 14.55
N GLU A 160 13.14 -5.44 15.85
CA GLU A 160 11.99 -5.38 16.76
C GLU A 160 11.49 -3.94 16.89
N HIS A 161 10.17 -3.75 16.67
CA HIS A 161 9.52 -2.46 16.74
C HIS A 161 8.27 -2.50 17.60
N SER A 162 8.07 -1.44 18.37
CA SER A 162 6.92 -1.27 19.25
C SER A 162 6.05 -0.14 18.79
N TYR A 163 4.74 -0.35 18.78
CA TYR A 163 3.72 0.57 18.36
C TYR A 163 2.64 0.72 19.42
N SER A 164 1.94 1.85 19.38
CA SER A 164 0.79 2.08 20.26
C SER A 164 -0.29 2.89 19.56
N PHE A 165 -1.55 2.60 19.93
CA PHE A 165 -2.73 3.32 19.44
C PHE A 165 -3.81 3.38 20.51
N GLN A 166 -4.37 4.56 20.75
CA GLN A 166 -5.48 4.73 21.71
C GLN A 166 -6.78 4.30 21.04
N VAL A 167 -7.35 3.16 21.47
CA VAL A 167 -8.65 2.70 20.94
C VAL A 167 -9.83 3.32 21.67
N THR A 168 -10.93 3.51 20.95
CA THR A 168 -12.21 3.90 21.52
C THR A 168 -13.15 2.70 21.53
N ALA A 169 -13.30 2.08 22.69
CA ALA A 169 -14.21 0.95 22.86
C ALA A 169 -15.67 1.39 22.93
N HIS A 170 -16.60 0.54 22.48
CA HIS A 170 -18.02 0.63 22.83
C HIS A 170 -18.30 -0.19 24.10
N SER A 171 -19.53 -0.11 24.63
CA SER A 171 -19.95 -0.95 25.75
C SER A 171 -19.90 -2.45 25.37
N GLY A 172 -19.49 -3.29 26.32
CA GLY A 172 -19.34 -4.73 26.14
C GLY A 172 -18.00 -5.13 25.51
N LEU A 173 -17.94 -6.34 24.99
CA LEU A 173 -16.73 -6.92 24.43
C LEU A 173 -16.40 -6.30 23.07
N ASN A 174 -15.21 -5.78 22.95
CA ASN A 174 -14.63 -5.26 21.70
C ASN A 174 -13.53 -6.19 21.22
N LYS A 175 -13.37 -6.32 19.91
CA LYS A 175 -12.26 -7.02 19.28
C LYS A 175 -11.51 -6.06 18.37
N PHE A 176 -10.19 -6.13 18.43
CA PHE A 176 -9.28 -5.32 17.62
C PHE A 176 -8.22 -6.20 16.98
N ARG A 177 -7.67 -5.73 15.87
CA ARG A 177 -6.49 -6.29 15.23
C ARG A 177 -5.75 -5.21 14.46
N VAL A 178 -4.52 -5.47 14.08
CA VAL A 178 -3.78 -4.67 13.12
C VAL A 178 -3.57 -5.45 11.83
N LYS A 179 -3.48 -4.75 10.72
CA LYS A 179 -3.11 -5.33 9.43
C LYS A 179 -2.17 -4.42 8.67
N GLN A 180 -1.38 -5.01 7.79
CA GLN A 180 -0.70 -4.31 6.70
C GLN A 180 -1.23 -4.82 5.36
N SER A 181 -1.32 -3.93 4.40
CA SER A 181 -1.71 -4.26 3.03
C SER A 181 -0.58 -3.86 2.08
N GLY A 182 -0.19 -4.75 1.21
CA GLY A 182 0.78 -4.53 0.15
C GLY A 182 0.14 -4.47 -1.23
N LEU A 183 0.97 -4.32 -2.24
CA LEU A 183 0.54 -4.38 -3.63
C LEU A 183 -0.05 -5.76 -3.95
N GLY A 184 -1.01 -5.82 -4.89
CA GLY A 184 -1.62 -7.08 -5.33
C GLY A 184 -2.53 -7.74 -4.29
N GLN A 185 -3.13 -6.96 -3.39
CA GLN A 185 -4.05 -7.44 -2.34
C GLN A 185 -3.40 -8.36 -1.30
N LEU A 186 -2.08 -8.38 -1.22
CA LEU A 186 -1.39 -9.07 -0.13
C LEU A 186 -1.72 -8.38 1.18
N VAL A 187 -2.29 -9.13 2.13
CA VAL A 187 -2.67 -8.62 3.44
C VAL A 187 -2.15 -9.56 4.52
N LYS A 188 -1.57 -8.99 5.57
CA LYS A 188 -1.17 -9.73 6.77
C LYS A 188 -1.85 -9.14 7.99
N TYR A 189 -2.32 -10.01 8.89
CA TYR A 189 -3.04 -9.65 10.10
C TYR A 189 -2.26 -10.07 11.35
N SER A 190 -2.42 -9.30 12.42
CA SER A 190 -2.07 -9.74 13.76
C SER A 190 -3.09 -10.74 14.31
N PRO A 191 -2.79 -11.43 15.42
CA PRO A 191 -3.82 -12.01 16.25
C PRO A 191 -4.86 -10.97 16.69
N GLU A 192 -6.09 -11.43 16.98
CA GLU A 192 -7.14 -10.59 17.56
C GLU A 192 -6.87 -10.37 19.05
N VAL A 193 -7.10 -9.15 19.52
CA VAL A 193 -7.08 -8.81 20.93
C VAL A 193 -8.46 -8.36 21.37
N GLN A 194 -8.87 -8.77 22.57
CA GLN A 194 -10.16 -8.44 23.14
C GLN A 194 -10.02 -7.41 24.26
N TYR A 195 -10.99 -6.52 24.35
CA TYR A 195 -11.02 -5.48 25.37
C TYR A 195 -12.46 -5.13 25.76
N THR A 196 -12.69 -5.01 27.06
CA THR A 196 -13.94 -4.49 27.62
C THR A 196 -13.61 -3.24 28.44
N ASP A 197 -14.17 -2.10 28.06
CA ASP A 197 -13.95 -0.85 28.76
C ASP A 197 -14.72 -0.88 30.10
N PRO A 198 -14.05 -0.89 31.25
CA PRO A 198 -14.71 -0.98 32.55
C PRO A 198 -15.53 0.25 32.86
N SER A 199 -15.27 1.39 32.22
CA SER A 199 -16.02 2.62 32.42
C SER A 199 -17.35 2.67 31.66
N LYS A 200 -17.55 1.77 30.69
CA LYS A 200 -18.73 1.68 29.81
C LYS A 200 -19.59 0.50 30.22
N SER A 201 -20.38 0.66 31.27
CA SER A 201 -21.30 -0.38 31.69
C SER A 201 -22.34 -0.67 30.61
N LEU A 202 -22.70 -1.96 30.48
CA LEU A 202 -23.85 -2.41 29.70
C LEU A 202 -25.11 -1.67 30.13
N LEU A 203 -26.09 -1.57 29.23
CA LEU A 203 -27.40 -1.04 29.51
C LEU A 203 -27.93 -1.57 30.85
N THR A 204 -28.15 -0.69 31.81
CA THR A 204 -28.84 -1.08 33.05
C THR A 204 -30.35 -0.94 32.84
N TYR A 205 -31.05 -2.09 32.98
CA TYR A 205 -32.49 -2.12 33.00
C TYR A 205 -32.96 -2.05 34.46
N SER A 206 -33.71 -1.02 34.81
CA SER A 206 -34.42 -0.96 36.11
C SER A 206 -35.90 -0.94 35.87
N GLN A 207 -36.60 -1.89 36.49
CA GLN A 207 -38.08 -1.95 36.53
C GLN A 207 -38.52 -1.44 37.89
N SER A 208 -39.20 -0.32 37.92
CA SER A 208 -39.97 0.15 39.07
C SER A 208 -41.44 -0.17 38.83
N ASN A 209 -42.20 -0.42 39.93
CA ASN A 209 -43.55 -0.94 39.90
C ASN A 209 -44.56 -0.24 38.99
N ASN A 210 -44.26 0.89 38.41
CA ASN A 210 -45.14 1.62 37.47
C ASN A 210 -44.46 2.20 36.25
N SER A 211 -43.17 1.99 36.03
CA SER A 211 -42.50 2.45 34.80
C SER A 211 -41.28 1.62 34.44
N LYS A 212 -41.19 1.24 33.16
CA LYS A 212 -40.02 0.57 32.57
C LYS A 212 -39.03 1.73 32.16
N LYS A 213 -37.90 1.78 32.82
CA LYS A 213 -36.85 2.79 32.56
C LYS A 213 -35.61 2.08 32.01
N ILE A 214 -35.27 2.33 30.77
CA ILE A 214 -34.00 1.90 30.20
C ILE A 214 -33.04 3.09 30.31
N SER A 215 -31.96 2.92 31.06
CA SER A 215 -30.89 3.91 31.13
C SER A 215 -29.73 3.43 30.27
N VAL A 216 -29.39 4.21 29.23
CA VAL A 216 -28.19 4.01 28.43
C VAL A 216 -27.11 4.88 29.05
N ASN A 217 -26.21 4.27 29.82
CA ASN A 217 -25.09 5.00 30.39
C ASN A 217 -23.99 5.14 29.32
N ASN A 218 -23.60 6.39 29.05
CA ASN A 218 -22.42 6.79 28.28
C ASN A 218 -22.35 6.36 26.81
N HIS A 219 -23.34 6.72 26.00
CA HIS A 219 -23.09 6.83 24.57
C HIS A 219 -22.69 8.29 24.25
N PRO A 220 -21.48 8.56 23.71
CA PRO A 220 -20.98 9.93 23.50
C PRO A 220 -21.80 10.77 22.51
N LYS A 221 -22.71 10.16 21.74
CA LYS A 221 -23.61 10.86 20.80
C LYS A 221 -25.08 10.93 21.26
N ILE A 222 -25.42 10.30 22.37
CA ILE A 222 -26.77 10.37 22.92
C ILE A 222 -26.60 10.93 24.32
N GLY A 223 -26.56 12.26 24.44
CA GLY A 223 -26.70 12.89 25.74
C GLY A 223 -27.93 12.33 26.46
N ASN A 224 -28.04 12.50 27.78
CA ASN A 224 -29.10 11.98 28.66
C ASN A 224 -30.54 12.23 28.11
N LYS A 225 -30.89 11.62 26.98
CA LYS A 225 -32.24 11.64 26.44
C LYS A 225 -33.05 10.57 27.15
N LYS A 226 -33.94 10.97 28.00
CA LYS A 226 -35.03 10.15 28.53
C LYS A 226 -35.92 9.76 27.37
N MET A 227 -35.79 8.53 26.83
CA MET A 227 -36.75 8.03 25.87
C MET A 227 -37.96 7.45 26.61
N LYS A 228 -39.13 8.05 26.40
CA LYS A 228 -40.42 7.44 26.75
C LYS A 228 -40.76 6.40 25.69
N LEU A 229 -40.60 5.13 26.00
CA LEU A 229 -41.11 4.03 25.15
C LEU A 229 -42.64 4.03 25.17
N LYS A 230 -43.25 4.50 24.08
CA LYS A 230 -44.63 4.14 23.78
C LYS A 230 -44.65 2.65 23.38
N LYS A 231 -45.63 1.88 23.92
CA LYS A 231 -45.85 0.46 23.71
C LYS A 231 -45.57 0.05 22.25
N PHE A 232 -44.40 -0.59 21.98
CA PHE A 232 -44.20 -1.45 20.84
C PHE A 232 -43.77 -2.81 21.40
N GLY A 233 -44.58 -3.84 21.07
CA GLY A 233 -44.26 -5.21 21.45
C GLY A 233 -43.05 -5.67 20.63
N PHE A 234 -41.94 -5.94 21.28
CA PHE A 234 -40.86 -6.71 20.70
C PHE A 234 -40.93 -8.13 21.24
N TYR A 235 -41.17 -9.08 20.36
CA TYR A 235 -40.94 -10.48 20.63
C TYR A 235 -39.48 -10.77 20.40
N PHE A 236 -38.79 -11.28 21.42
CA PHE A 236 -37.47 -11.89 21.27
C PHE A 236 -37.71 -13.39 21.13
N THR A 237 -37.29 -13.98 20.03
CA THR A 237 -37.01 -15.41 19.86
C THR A 237 -35.51 -15.63 19.89
#